data_a456e058fdc5933000942bb66c08ae73
#
_entry.id   a456e058fdc5933000942bb66c08ae73
#
_cell.length_a   1.000
_cell.length_b   1.000
_cell.length_c   1.000
_cell.angle_alpha   90.00
_cell.angle_beta   90.00
_cell.angle_gamma   90.00
#
_symmetry.space_group_name_H-M   'P 1'
#
loop_
_entity.id
_entity.type
_entity.pdbx_description
1 polymer ?
#
loop_
_entity_poly.entity_id
_entity_poly.type
_entity_poly.pdbx_seq_one_letter_code
_entity_poly.pdbx_strand_id
1 'polypeptide(L)'
;MLQVTIPGYEWFDEKTNSFGSTKETTLQLEHSLVSIHRWEQKWCKPFLGKEPKTAEECADYIRCMTLTQHVDPAVYNGITAEVMDKINNYIEAPMTATWFSDKDKQGSPHREVITSEVIYYWMISLNIPWECRKWHLNTLLTLIRVCNAKNAPKKKQSRREMMEQRTAMNKARRARLNSKG
;
A
#
# COMPACT_ATOMS: atom_id res chain seq x y z
N MET A 1 9.39 6.86 1.80
CA MET A 1 9.19 8.33 1.88
C MET A 1 9.62 8.94 0.56
N LEU A 2 8.75 9.72 -0.07
CA LEU A 2 9.01 10.45 -1.32
C LEU A 2 9.34 11.91 -0.99
N GLN A 3 10.31 12.48 -1.69
CA GLN A 3 10.62 13.89 -1.62
C GLN A 3 10.34 14.54 -2.98
N VAL A 4 9.53 15.59 -2.99
CA VAL A 4 9.18 16.34 -4.20
C VAL A 4 9.36 17.83 -3.95
N THR A 5 9.85 18.54 -4.94
CA THR A 5 9.99 19.99 -4.90
C THR A 5 8.90 20.61 -5.77
N ILE A 6 8.11 21.48 -5.18
CA ILE A 6 7.06 22.24 -5.86
C ILE A 6 7.63 23.61 -6.19
N PRO A 7 7.60 24.05 -7.45
CA PRO A 7 8.09 25.35 -7.82
C PRO A 7 7.27 26.46 -7.17
N GLY A 8 7.92 27.55 -6.87
CA GLY A 8 7.22 28.76 -6.45
C GLY A 8 6.42 29.34 -7.61
N TYR A 9 5.29 29.93 -7.31
CA TYR A 9 4.45 30.61 -8.30
C TYR A 9 3.76 31.83 -7.70
N GLU A 10 3.33 32.72 -8.56
CA GLU A 10 2.60 33.92 -8.19
C GLU A 10 1.18 33.84 -8.74
N TRP A 11 0.22 34.37 -8.00
CA TRP A 11 -1.17 34.49 -8.44
C TRP A 11 -1.78 35.80 -8.00
N PHE A 12 -2.80 36.22 -8.72
CA PHE A 12 -3.60 37.39 -8.40
C PHE A 12 -4.94 36.92 -7.83
N ASP A 13 -5.28 37.38 -6.65
CA ASP A 13 -6.59 37.13 -6.03
C ASP A 13 -7.52 38.30 -6.33
N GLU A 14 -8.46 38.08 -7.23
CA GLU A 14 -9.45 39.10 -7.62
C GLU A 14 -10.37 39.54 -6.47
N LYS A 15 -10.62 38.67 -5.47
CA LYS A 15 -11.50 38.99 -4.36
C LYS A 15 -10.86 39.95 -3.37
N THR A 16 -9.59 39.77 -3.10
CA THR A 16 -8.81 40.61 -2.19
C THR A 16 -8.01 41.70 -2.90
N ASN A 17 -8.04 41.72 -4.26
CA ASN A 17 -7.26 42.61 -5.13
C ASN A 17 -5.79 42.63 -4.71
N SER A 18 -5.22 41.47 -4.45
CA SER A 18 -3.84 41.33 -3.97
C SER A 18 -3.07 40.23 -4.72
N PHE A 19 -1.75 40.40 -4.83
CA PHE A 19 -0.85 39.36 -5.34
C PHE A 19 -0.45 38.44 -4.19
N GLY A 20 -0.60 37.14 -4.42
CA GLY A 20 -0.03 36.10 -3.58
C GLY A 20 1.17 35.46 -4.27
N SER A 21 2.12 34.97 -3.50
CA SER A 21 3.25 34.20 -4.04
C SER A 21 3.62 33.07 -3.09
N THR A 22 4.04 31.93 -3.66
CA THR A 22 4.68 30.86 -2.90
C THR A 22 6.15 30.77 -3.33
N LYS A 23 6.98 30.37 -2.38
CA LYS A 23 8.38 30.02 -2.67
C LYS A 23 8.47 28.57 -3.08
N GLU A 24 9.54 28.21 -3.78
CA GLU A 24 9.88 26.82 -4.01
C GLU A 24 9.90 26.07 -2.68
N THR A 25 9.16 24.99 -2.59
CA THR A 25 8.96 24.23 -1.34
C THR A 25 9.16 22.75 -1.58
N THR A 26 10.00 22.13 -0.78
CA THR A 26 10.23 20.69 -0.83
C THR A 26 9.32 20.00 0.19
N LEU A 27 8.48 19.10 -0.29
CA LEU A 27 7.57 18.28 0.51
C LEU A 27 8.13 16.89 0.71
N GLN A 28 7.99 16.37 1.92
CA GLN A 28 8.19 14.98 2.26
C GLN A 28 6.83 14.31 2.38
N LEU A 29 6.61 13.28 1.56
CA LEU A 29 5.34 12.57 1.44
C LEU A 29 5.51 11.10 1.84
N GLU A 30 4.50 10.54 2.54
CA GLU A 30 4.47 9.12 2.84
C GLU A 30 3.07 8.55 2.59
N HIS A 31 3.00 7.58 1.68
CA HIS A 31 1.80 6.79 1.44
C HIS A 31 1.66 5.72 2.51
N SER A 32 1.04 6.05 3.63
CA SER A 32 0.97 5.22 4.82
C SER A 32 -0.47 4.96 5.27
N LEU A 33 -0.66 4.00 6.17
CA LEU A 33 -1.97 3.77 6.78
C LEU A 33 -2.48 5.00 7.53
N VAL A 34 -1.57 5.81 8.11
CA VAL A 34 -1.93 7.05 8.79
C VAL A 34 -2.48 8.09 7.83
N SER A 35 -1.88 8.24 6.64
CA SER A 35 -2.38 9.19 5.63
C SER A 35 -3.74 8.79 5.08
N ILE A 36 -3.96 7.49 4.85
CA ILE A 36 -5.27 6.96 4.43
C ILE A 36 -6.32 7.21 5.50
N HIS A 37 -6.01 6.89 6.75
CA HIS A 37 -6.95 7.08 7.85
C HIS A 37 -7.40 8.55 8.00
N ARG A 38 -6.46 9.50 7.89
CA ARG A 38 -6.78 10.94 7.91
C ARG A 38 -7.72 11.35 6.78
N TRP A 39 -7.49 10.81 5.58
CA TRP A 39 -8.34 11.09 4.43
C TRP A 39 -9.74 10.47 4.59
N GLU A 40 -9.85 9.21 5.04
CA GLU A 40 -11.11 8.52 5.28
C GLU A 40 -11.94 9.21 6.37
N GLN A 41 -11.30 9.69 7.44
CA GLN A 41 -11.97 10.47 8.47
C GLN A 41 -12.61 11.76 7.93
N LYS A 42 -11.94 12.43 7.00
CA LYS A 42 -12.43 13.68 6.42
C LYS A 42 -13.55 13.46 5.42
N TRP A 43 -13.39 12.49 4.54
CA TRP A 43 -14.30 12.27 3.42
C TRP A 43 -15.41 11.26 3.73
N CYS A 44 -15.30 10.50 4.82
CA CYS A 44 -16.23 9.42 5.20
C CYS A 44 -16.45 8.40 4.07
N LYS A 45 -15.39 8.14 3.29
CA LYS A 45 -15.36 7.21 2.16
C LYS A 45 -14.18 6.26 2.27
N PRO A 46 -14.29 4.99 1.83
CA PRO A 46 -13.16 4.06 1.82
C PRO A 46 -12.13 4.48 0.77
N PHE A 47 -10.89 4.72 1.17
CA PHE A 47 -9.81 5.13 0.26
C PHE A 47 -9.49 4.06 -0.78
N LEU A 48 -9.47 2.79 -0.38
CA LEU A 48 -9.20 1.64 -1.25
C LEU A 48 -10.44 1.13 -2.00
N GLY A 49 -11.56 1.86 -1.91
CA GLY A 49 -12.79 1.56 -2.65
C GLY A 49 -12.61 1.68 -4.16
N LYS A 50 -13.57 1.13 -4.91
CA LYS A 50 -13.57 1.15 -6.38
C LYS A 50 -14.06 2.48 -6.97
N GLU A 51 -14.63 3.34 -6.16
CA GLU A 51 -15.17 4.62 -6.62
C GLU A 51 -14.02 5.55 -7.05
N PRO A 52 -14.16 6.20 -8.22
CA PRO A 52 -13.17 7.18 -8.67
C PRO A 52 -13.14 8.37 -7.70
N LYS A 53 -11.95 8.84 -7.38
CA LYS A 53 -11.76 10.03 -6.55
C LYS A 53 -11.83 11.28 -7.40
N THR A 54 -12.43 12.33 -6.85
CA THR A 54 -12.44 13.64 -7.49
C THR A 54 -11.05 14.30 -7.42
N ALA A 55 -10.83 15.34 -8.23
CA ALA A 55 -9.58 16.10 -8.20
C ALA A 55 -9.31 16.71 -6.81
N GLU A 56 -10.36 17.17 -6.12
CA GLU A 56 -10.27 17.71 -4.78
C GLU A 56 -9.88 16.62 -3.76
N GLU A 57 -10.48 15.44 -3.83
CA GLU A 57 -10.15 14.28 -2.98
C GLU A 57 -8.70 13.84 -3.20
N CYS A 58 -8.20 13.88 -4.43
CA CYS A 58 -6.81 13.55 -4.75
C CYS A 58 -5.84 14.60 -4.19
N ALA A 59 -6.13 15.89 -4.38
CA ALA A 59 -5.32 16.98 -3.84
C ALA A 59 -5.27 16.94 -2.31
N ASP A 60 -6.40 16.65 -1.66
CA ASP A 60 -6.47 16.53 -0.21
C ASP A 60 -5.70 15.30 0.30
N TYR A 61 -5.67 14.23 -0.48
CA TYR A 61 -4.87 13.06 -0.12
C TYR A 61 -3.37 13.38 -0.08
N ILE A 62 -2.86 14.20 -1.01
CA ILE A 62 -1.46 14.66 -0.97
C ILE A 62 -1.18 15.43 0.32
N ARG A 63 -2.12 16.26 0.77
CA ARG A 63 -2.03 16.95 2.07
C ARG A 63 -1.95 15.95 3.22
N CYS A 64 -2.78 14.91 3.20
CA CYS A 64 -2.76 13.84 4.21
C CYS A 64 -1.44 13.05 4.23
N MET A 65 -0.79 12.89 3.07
CA MET A 65 0.53 12.25 2.92
C MET A 65 1.67 13.13 3.40
N THR A 66 1.49 14.44 3.49
CA THR A 66 2.56 15.40 3.79
C THR A 66 3.04 15.25 5.23
N LEU A 67 4.35 15.02 5.37
CA LEU A 67 5.04 14.98 6.67
C LEU A 67 5.69 16.31 7.01
N THR A 68 6.00 17.14 6.02
CA THR A 68 6.55 18.48 6.21
C THR A 68 5.57 19.33 7.01
N GLN A 69 6.07 19.96 8.09
CA GLN A 69 5.24 20.79 8.95
C GLN A 69 5.11 22.22 8.39
N HIS A 70 4.04 22.90 8.76
CA HIS A 70 3.79 24.31 8.45
C HIS A 70 3.85 24.66 6.96
N VAL A 71 3.35 23.75 6.10
CA VAL A 71 3.25 24.00 4.66
C VAL A 71 2.08 24.95 4.40
N ASP A 72 2.34 26.03 3.66
CA ASP A 72 1.28 26.93 3.19
C ASP A 72 0.31 26.14 2.28
N PRO A 73 -0.99 26.17 2.54
CA PRO A 73 -1.98 25.51 1.67
C PRO A 73 -1.89 25.93 0.19
N ALA A 74 -1.45 27.13 -0.11
CA ALA A 74 -1.27 27.60 -1.47
C ALA A 74 -0.22 26.78 -2.24
N VAL A 75 0.80 26.22 -1.58
CA VAL A 75 1.85 25.39 -2.21
C VAL A 75 1.25 24.23 -3.00
N TYR A 76 0.18 23.61 -2.49
CA TYR A 76 -0.43 22.46 -3.17
C TYR A 76 -1.09 22.80 -4.52
N ASN A 77 -1.44 24.08 -4.75
CA ASN A 77 -1.96 24.52 -6.03
C ASN A 77 -0.87 24.62 -7.11
N GLY A 78 0.40 24.70 -6.70
CA GLY A 78 1.56 24.68 -7.59
C GLY A 78 2.02 23.29 -8.03
N ILE A 79 1.29 22.22 -7.67
CA ILE A 79 1.65 20.85 -8.08
C ILE A 79 1.49 20.72 -9.59
N THR A 80 2.60 20.49 -10.29
CA THR A 80 2.64 20.26 -11.73
C THR A 80 2.26 18.82 -12.07
N ALA A 81 1.92 18.56 -13.35
CA ALA A 81 1.64 17.22 -13.83
C ALA A 81 2.81 16.25 -13.59
N GLU A 82 4.05 16.70 -13.78
CA GLU A 82 5.25 15.91 -13.54
C GLU A 82 5.41 15.49 -12.06
N VAL A 83 5.09 16.42 -11.15
CA VAL A 83 5.10 16.12 -9.70
C VAL A 83 3.99 15.15 -9.35
N MET A 84 2.81 15.31 -9.95
CA MET A 84 1.67 14.40 -9.77
C MET A 84 2.01 12.98 -10.24
N ASP A 85 2.67 12.84 -11.39
CA ASP A 85 3.10 11.53 -11.91
C ASP A 85 4.11 10.85 -10.97
N LYS A 86 5.07 11.63 -10.42
CA LYS A 86 6.00 11.10 -9.40
C LYS A 86 5.28 10.60 -8.15
N ILE A 87 4.26 11.33 -7.69
CA ILE A 87 3.45 10.94 -6.53
C ILE A 87 2.66 9.68 -6.83
N ASN A 88 2.00 9.59 -7.99
CA ASN A 88 1.24 8.41 -8.39
C ASN A 88 2.13 7.17 -8.52
N ASN A 89 3.28 7.30 -9.17
CA ASN A 89 4.27 6.22 -9.27
C ASN A 89 4.75 5.74 -7.89
N TYR A 90 4.91 6.66 -6.95
CA TYR A 90 5.28 6.31 -5.58
C TYR A 90 4.16 5.55 -4.85
N ILE A 91 2.90 6.00 -4.99
CA ILE A 91 1.74 5.34 -4.39
C ILE A 91 1.61 3.90 -4.90
N GLU A 92 1.82 3.69 -6.20
CA GLU A 92 1.69 2.38 -6.86
C GLU A 92 2.92 1.48 -6.66
N ALA A 93 4.06 2.03 -6.24
CA ALA A 93 5.28 1.28 -6.09
C ALA A 93 5.10 0.09 -5.12
N PRO A 94 5.53 -1.12 -5.48
CA PRO A 94 5.34 -2.31 -4.65
C PRO A 94 6.08 -2.23 -3.31
N MET A 95 7.19 -1.50 -3.23
CA MET A 95 8.03 -1.28 -2.04
C MET A 95 8.34 -2.55 -1.24
N THR A 96 8.45 -3.68 -1.93
CA THR A 96 8.72 -4.98 -1.33
C THR A 96 9.49 -5.87 -2.29
N ALA A 97 10.36 -6.72 -1.75
CA ALA A 97 11.03 -7.80 -2.47
C ALA A 97 10.28 -9.14 -2.34
N THR A 98 9.21 -9.19 -1.57
CA THR A 98 8.44 -10.42 -1.36
C THR A 98 7.49 -10.67 -2.52
N TRP A 99 7.59 -11.84 -3.13
CA TRP A 99 6.71 -12.30 -4.20
C TRP A 99 5.71 -13.33 -3.68
N PHE A 100 4.46 -13.19 -4.12
CA PHE A 100 3.42 -14.18 -3.93
C PHE A 100 3.01 -14.72 -5.31
N SER A 101 2.92 -16.04 -5.43
CA SER A 101 2.40 -16.67 -6.64
C SER A 101 0.93 -16.29 -6.86
N ASP A 102 0.51 -16.12 -8.13
CA ASP A 102 -0.91 -15.88 -8.45
C ASP A 102 -1.84 -17.03 -8.03
N LYS A 103 -1.28 -18.22 -7.82
CA LYS A 103 -2.01 -19.37 -7.25
C LYS A 103 -2.45 -19.15 -5.81
N ASP A 104 -1.79 -18.25 -5.10
CA ASP A 104 -2.15 -17.89 -3.73
C ASP A 104 -3.29 -16.85 -3.65
N LYS A 105 -3.78 -16.38 -4.79
CA LYS A 105 -4.95 -15.48 -4.90
C LYS A 105 -6.29 -16.21 -4.76
N GLN A 106 -6.32 -17.51 -4.44
CA GLN A 106 -7.54 -18.25 -4.15
C GLN A 106 -8.12 -17.92 -2.76
N GLY A 107 -8.30 -16.64 -2.49
CA GLY A 107 -9.20 -16.14 -1.45
C GLY A 107 -10.54 -15.86 -2.11
N SER A 108 -11.63 -16.28 -1.49
CA SER A 108 -13.00 -15.88 -1.87
C SER A 108 -13.04 -14.39 -2.21
N PRO A 109 -13.82 -13.97 -3.22
CA PRO A 109 -14.00 -12.56 -3.47
C PRO A 109 -14.57 -11.92 -2.21
N HIS A 110 -13.71 -11.34 -1.39
CA HIS A 110 -14.14 -10.59 -0.23
C HIS A 110 -15.02 -9.44 -0.74
N ARG A 111 -16.31 -9.50 -0.40
CA ARG A 111 -17.24 -8.40 -0.57
C ARG A 111 -16.98 -7.27 0.43
N GLU A 112 -16.05 -7.48 1.33
CA GLU A 112 -15.73 -6.50 2.37
C GLU A 112 -14.92 -5.35 1.77
N VAL A 113 -15.40 -4.15 2.00
CA VAL A 113 -14.69 -2.92 1.63
C VAL A 113 -13.55 -2.73 2.64
N ILE A 114 -12.32 -2.70 2.13
CA ILE A 114 -11.14 -2.53 2.97
C ILE A 114 -10.98 -1.05 3.30
N THR A 115 -11.15 -0.72 4.58
CA THR A 115 -10.90 0.61 5.14
C THR A 115 -9.63 0.60 6.01
N SER A 116 -9.19 1.78 6.42
CA SER A 116 -8.07 1.91 7.34
C SER A 116 -8.31 1.18 8.67
N GLU A 117 -9.56 1.20 9.18
CA GLU A 117 -9.92 0.50 10.43
C GLU A 117 -9.77 -1.02 10.29
N VAL A 118 -10.16 -1.58 9.13
CA VAL A 118 -9.98 -3.01 8.85
C VAL A 118 -8.49 -3.37 8.86
N ILE A 119 -7.64 -2.52 8.27
CA ILE A 119 -6.19 -2.76 8.29
C ILE A 119 -5.62 -2.64 9.70
N TYR A 120 -6.06 -1.67 10.51
CA TYR A 120 -5.69 -1.57 11.92
C TYR A 120 -6.11 -2.81 12.71
N TYR A 121 -7.33 -3.33 12.48
CA TYR A 121 -7.76 -4.59 13.06
C TYR A 121 -6.83 -5.75 12.70
N TRP A 122 -6.43 -5.87 11.43
CA TRP A 122 -5.48 -6.90 11.01
C TRP A 122 -4.12 -6.75 11.71
N MET A 123 -3.62 -5.53 11.86
CA MET A 123 -2.38 -5.26 12.59
C MET A 123 -2.47 -5.76 14.05
N ILE A 124 -3.57 -5.45 14.73
CA ILE A 124 -3.79 -5.87 16.13
C ILE A 124 -3.90 -7.40 16.22
N SER A 125 -4.70 -8.03 15.37
CA SER A 125 -4.93 -9.48 15.39
C SER A 125 -3.68 -10.30 15.06
N LEU A 126 -2.76 -9.74 14.27
CA LEU A 126 -1.49 -10.36 13.90
C LEU A 126 -0.32 -9.93 14.79
N ASN A 127 -0.56 -9.15 15.83
CA ASN A 127 0.46 -8.57 16.71
C ASN A 127 1.57 -7.81 15.95
N ILE A 128 1.19 -7.06 14.91
CA ILE A 128 2.12 -6.23 14.14
C ILE A 128 2.42 -4.97 14.95
N PRO A 129 3.72 -4.59 15.13
CA PRO A 129 4.10 -3.39 15.87
C PRO A 129 3.39 -2.14 15.33
N TRP A 130 2.96 -1.27 16.25
CA TRP A 130 2.16 -0.09 15.92
C TRP A 130 2.89 0.92 15.03
N GLU A 131 4.20 0.94 15.08
CA GLU A 131 5.08 1.77 14.26
C GLU A 131 4.94 1.46 12.76
N CYS A 132 4.62 0.22 12.41
CA CYS A 132 4.44 -0.21 11.02
C CYS A 132 3.31 0.53 10.29
N ARG A 133 2.38 1.17 11.00
CA ARG A 133 1.34 2.03 10.42
C ARG A 133 1.90 3.23 9.63
N LYS A 134 3.16 3.63 9.93
CA LYS A 134 3.86 4.72 9.26
C LYS A 134 4.64 4.27 8.03
N TRP A 135 4.74 2.96 7.79
CA TRP A 135 5.42 2.42 6.62
C TRP A 135 4.61 2.68 5.36
N HIS A 136 5.27 2.56 4.22
CA HIS A 136 4.55 2.56 2.95
C HIS A 136 3.46 1.49 2.97
N LEU A 137 2.25 1.84 2.52
CA LEU A 137 1.08 0.95 2.63
C LEU A 137 1.32 -0.42 2.01
N ASN A 138 1.90 -0.47 0.81
CA ASN A 138 2.17 -1.73 0.11
C ASN A 138 3.13 -2.64 0.89
N THR A 139 4.10 -2.07 1.60
CA THR A 139 4.99 -2.81 2.50
C THR A 139 4.22 -3.39 3.69
N LEU A 140 3.33 -2.60 4.30
CA LEU A 140 2.49 -3.06 5.41
C LEU A 140 1.53 -4.17 4.96
N LEU A 141 0.84 -3.99 3.84
CA LEU A 141 -0.05 -5.01 3.29
C LEU A 141 0.69 -6.31 2.94
N THR A 142 1.91 -6.20 2.44
CA THR A 142 2.77 -7.36 2.19
C THR A 142 3.13 -8.07 3.49
N LEU A 143 3.47 -7.34 4.55
CA LEU A 143 3.74 -7.91 5.87
C LEU A 143 2.52 -8.67 6.40
N ILE A 144 1.33 -8.09 6.30
CA ILE A 144 0.06 -8.73 6.70
C ILE A 144 -0.13 -10.04 5.93
N ARG A 145 0.10 -10.05 4.60
CA ARG A 145 0.01 -11.28 3.79
C ARG A 145 1.02 -12.32 4.22
N VAL A 146 2.26 -11.94 4.53
CA VAL A 146 3.29 -12.86 5.04
C VAL A 146 2.87 -13.46 6.37
N CYS A 147 2.35 -12.66 7.30
CA CYS A 147 1.86 -13.14 8.59
C CYS A 147 0.72 -14.16 8.40
N ASN A 148 -0.25 -13.83 7.56
CA ASN A 148 -1.37 -14.73 7.24
C ASN A 148 -0.88 -16.05 6.62
N ALA A 149 0.04 -15.98 5.65
CA ALA A 149 0.60 -17.17 5.00
C ALA A 149 1.38 -18.07 5.97
N LYS A 150 2.11 -17.47 6.92
CA LYS A 150 2.86 -18.21 7.94
C LYS A 150 1.96 -18.78 9.05
N ASN A 151 0.88 -18.08 9.41
CA ASN A 151 -0.08 -18.48 10.42
C ASN A 151 -1.15 -19.43 9.85
N ALA A 152 -1.26 -19.55 8.53
CA ALA A 152 -2.21 -20.46 7.92
C ALA A 152 -1.94 -21.90 8.38
N PRO A 153 -2.99 -22.66 8.77
CA PRO A 153 -2.84 -24.05 9.14
C PRO A 153 -2.24 -24.82 7.96
N LYS A 154 -1.17 -25.56 8.21
CA LYS A 154 -0.57 -26.41 7.17
C LYS A 154 -1.67 -27.32 6.64
N LYS A 155 -1.96 -27.25 5.33
CA LYS A 155 -2.89 -28.18 4.69
C LYS A 155 -2.44 -29.59 5.03
N LYS A 156 -3.26 -30.34 5.77
CA LYS A 156 -3.02 -31.78 5.95
C LYS A 156 -3.04 -32.40 4.57
N GLN A 157 -1.88 -32.88 4.11
CA GLN A 157 -1.82 -33.64 2.86
C GLN A 157 -2.80 -34.81 2.95
N SER A 158 -3.57 -35.01 1.91
CA SER A 158 -4.46 -36.17 1.87
C SER A 158 -3.59 -37.45 1.88
N ARG A 159 -4.15 -38.53 2.43
CA ARG A 159 -3.46 -39.84 2.46
C ARG A 159 -3.03 -40.26 1.05
N ARG A 160 -3.79 -39.90 0.04
CA ARG A 160 -3.49 -40.16 -1.37
C ARG A 160 -2.29 -39.35 -1.85
N GLU A 161 -2.25 -38.05 -1.59
CA GLU A 161 -1.10 -37.19 -1.94
C GLU A 161 0.19 -37.62 -1.26
N MET A 162 0.12 -38.02 0.03
CA MET A 162 1.27 -38.58 0.74
C MET A 162 1.77 -39.88 0.11
N MET A 163 0.87 -40.75 -0.32
CA MET A 163 1.24 -42.00 -1.01
C MET A 163 1.88 -41.72 -2.37
N GLU A 164 1.27 -40.85 -3.17
CA GLU A 164 1.80 -40.44 -4.48
C GLU A 164 3.20 -39.81 -4.36
N GLN A 165 3.39 -38.92 -3.39
CA GLN A 165 4.69 -38.29 -3.12
C GLN A 165 5.73 -39.33 -2.66
N ARG A 166 5.34 -40.26 -1.78
CA ARG A 166 6.20 -41.34 -1.31
C ARG A 166 6.59 -42.29 -2.46
N THR A 167 5.65 -42.62 -3.35
CA THR A 167 5.88 -43.44 -4.52
C THR A 167 6.81 -42.74 -5.51
N ALA A 168 6.61 -41.44 -5.76
CA ALA A 168 7.49 -40.63 -6.61
C ALA A 168 8.92 -40.55 -6.06
N MET A 169 9.07 -40.31 -4.75
CA MET A 169 10.38 -40.30 -4.09
C MET A 169 11.09 -41.67 -4.18
N ASN A 170 10.36 -42.76 -3.93
CA ASN A 170 10.91 -44.09 -4.03
C ASN A 170 11.33 -44.44 -5.48
N LYS A 171 10.53 -44.04 -6.47
CA LYS A 171 10.89 -44.19 -7.90
C LYS A 171 12.15 -43.40 -8.26
N ALA A 172 12.25 -42.16 -7.83
CA ALA A 172 13.44 -41.33 -8.03
C ALA A 172 14.68 -41.92 -7.35
N ARG A 173 14.54 -42.46 -6.10
CA ARG A 173 15.62 -43.12 -5.37
C ARG A 173 16.10 -44.40 -6.07
N ARG A 174 15.16 -45.24 -6.56
CA ARG A 174 15.48 -46.45 -7.33
C ARG A 174 16.22 -46.13 -8.62
N ALA A 175 15.75 -45.10 -9.35
CA ALA A 175 16.42 -44.64 -10.57
C ALA A 175 17.87 -44.18 -10.28
N ARG A 176 18.06 -43.43 -9.17
CA ARG A 176 19.39 -42.94 -8.77
C ARG A 176 20.34 -44.05 -8.34
N LEU A 177 19.82 -45.07 -7.69
CA LEU A 177 20.62 -46.22 -7.19
C LEU A 177 20.69 -47.38 -8.17
N ASN A 178 20.08 -47.25 -9.36
CA ASN A 178 19.98 -48.27 -10.39
C ASN A 178 19.52 -49.65 -9.84
N SER A 179 18.65 -49.63 -8.79
CA SER A 179 18.16 -50.84 -8.14
C SER A 179 16.77 -51.20 -8.62
N LYS A 180 16.53 -52.48 -8.91
CA LYS A 180 15.22 -53.00 -9.36
C LYS A 180 14.24 -53.29 -8.22
N GLY A 181 14.61 -53.03 -7.01
CA GLY A 181 13.73 -53.02 -5.85
C GLY A 181 13.72 -54.25 -5.04
#